data_3d482151cdbc5a077eb0bcdd6628a813
#
_entry.id   3d482151cdbc5a077eb0bcdd6628a813
#
_cell.length_a   1.000
_cell.length_b   1.000
_cell.length_c   1.000
_cell.angle_alpha   90.00
_cell.angle_beta   90.00
_cell.angle_gamma   90.00
#
_symmetry.space_group_name_H-M   'P 1'
#
loop_
_entity.id
_entity.type
_entity.pdbx_description
1 polymer ?
#
loop_
_entity_poly.entity_id
_entity_poly.type
_entity_poly.pdbx_seq_one_letter_code
_entity_poly.pdbx_strand_id
1 'polypeptide(L)'
;LDQTCKFWMDWFRVFLDEVGDLVDVIMIGDDLAGQTGPLFNPDIYRSLVKPRHKKLVQYIRSRTKAKIWYHTCGACLPFIPDLLDNGIDILNPVQISAANMEPARLKETFGDVLSFWGGGINAQHELPRVSPDAVREAVRKNMEIFKPGGGYIFNSVHNIQAGVPGENI
;
A
#
# COMPACT_ATOMS: atom_id res chain seq x y z
N LEU A 1 -4.64 19.89 -9.91
CA LEU A 1 -5.22 18.84 -9.04
C LEU A 1 -6.69 18.55 -9.37
N ASP A 2 -7.59 19.56 -9.50
CA ASP A 2 -9.00 19.30 -9.78
C ASP A 2 -9.22 18.70 -11.16
N GLN A 3 -8.49 19.16 -12.18
CA GLN A 3 -8.53 18.56 -13.52
C GLN A 3 -8.06 17.09 -13.51
N THR A 4 -6.99 16.78 -12.78
CA THR A 4 -6.49 15.42 -12.61
C THR A 4 -7.51 14.53 -11.89
N CYS A 5 -8.10 15.02 -10.81
CA CYS A 5 -9.17 14.31 -10.10
C CYS A 5 -10.38 14.05 -11.02
N LYS A 6 -10.81 15.05 -11.80
CA LYS A 6 -11.89 14.88 -12.78
C LYS A 6 -11.54 13.85 -13.84
N PHE A 7 -10.33 13.89 -14.38
CA PHE A 7 -9.87 12.91 -15.37
C PHE A 7 -9.98 11.47 -14.84
N TRP A 8 -9.48 11.23 -13.62
CA TRP A 8 -9.57 9.90 -13.00
C TRP A 8 -11.01 9.49 -12.70
N MET A 9 -11.89 10.40 -12.28
CA MET A 9 -13.30 10.09 -12.10
C MET A 9 -13.98 9.72 -13.42
N ASP A 10 -13.68 10.42 -14.51
CA ASP A 10 -14.21 10.11 -15.85
C ASP A 10 -13.68 8.76 -16.35
N TRP A 11 -12.40 8.45 -16.11
CA TRP A 11 -11.80 7.17 -16.44
C TRP A 11 -12.45 6.01 -15.65
N PHE A 12 -12.57 6.17 -14.33
CA PHE A 12 -13.22 5.16 -13.48
C PHE A 12 -14.71 5.00 -13.81
N ARG A 13 -15.38 6.03 -14.29
CA ARG A 13 -16.76 5.90 -14.76
C ARG A 13 -16.85 4.86 -15.87
N VAL A 14 -16.06 5.02 -16.92
CA VAL A 14 -16.06 4.09 -18.07
C VAL A 14 -15.62 2.68 -17.63
N PHE A 15 -14.54 2.60 -16.86
CA PHE A 15 -14.01 1.32 -16.39
C PHE A 15 -15.02 0.56 -15.51
N LEU A 16 -15.61 1.23 -14.54
CA LEU A 16 -16.53 0.59 -13.58
C LEU A 16 -17.91 0.30 -14.16
N ASP A 17 -18.32 1.01 -15.23
CA ASP A 17 -19.54 0.65 -15.97
C ASP A 17 -19.41 -0.73 -16.64
N GLU A 18 -18.19 -1.10 -17.06
CA GLU A 18 -17.92 -2.37 -17.73
C GLU A 18 -17.55 -3.52 -16.78
N VAL A 19 -16.74 -3.24 -15.74
CA VAL A 19 -16.14 -4.29 -14.92
C VAL A 19 -16.38 -4.14 -13.40
N GLY A 20 -17.13 -3.14 -12.96
CA GLY A 20 -17.29 -2.84 -11.54
C GLY A 20 -17.82 -3.98 -10.69
N ASP A 21 -18.64 -4.87 -11.27
CA ASP A 21 -19.17 -6.06 -10.61
C ASP A 21 -18.28 -7.31 -10.79
N LEU A 22 -17.20 -7.21 -11.57
CA LEU A 22 -16.31 -8.32 -11.91
C LEU A 22 -14.98 -8.27 -11.16
N VAL A 23 -14.72 -7.21 -10.40
CA VAL A 23 -13.44 -6.98 -9.72
C VAL A 23 -13.62 -6.95 -8.20
N ASP A 24 -12.70 -7.59 -7.48
CA ASP A 24 -12.68 -7.63 -6.02
C ASP A 24 -11.85 -6.49 -5.42
N VAL A 25 -10.88 -5.97 -6.17
CA VAL A 25 -9.95 -4.93 -5.70
C VAL A 25 -9.71 -3.89 -6.80
N ILE A 26 -9.80 -2.62 -6.43
CA ILE A 26 -9.41 -1.48 -7.25
C ILE A 26 -8.11 -0.89 -6.73
N MET A 27 -7.11 -0.80 -7.61
CA MET A 27 -5.82 -0.19 -7.30
C MET A 27 -5.83 1.30 -7.65
N ILE A 28 -5.46 2.11 -6.69
CA ILE A 28 -5.08 3.52 -6.87
C ILE A 28 -3.79 3.80 -6.10
N GLY A 29 -3.14 4.92 -6.33
CA GLY A 29 -1.97 5.28 -5.53
C GLY A 29 -1.27 6.54 -6.00
N ASP A 30 -0.50 7.10 -5.09
CA ASP A 30 0.50 8.15 -5.28
C ASP A 30 1.59 7.99 -4.24
N ASP A 31 2.84 8.20 -4.60
CA ASP A 31 3.93 8.18 -3.63
C ASP A 31 3.90 9.43 -2.75
N LEU A 32 3.59 9.24 -1.47
CA LEU A 32 3.49 10.30 -0.47
C LEU A 32 4.77 10.47 0.35
N ALA A 33 5.64 9.46 0.35
CA ALA A 33 6.81 9.40 1.21
C ALA A 33 8.04 8.83 0.49
N GLY A 34 9.22 9.26 0.94
CA GLY A 34 10.51 8.66 0.61
C GLY A 34 10.97 7.70 1.71
N GLN A 35 12.24 7.27 1.66
CA GLN A 35 12.80 6.28 2.60
C GLN A 35 12.82 6.77 4.05
N THR A 36 13.00 8.05 4.27
CA THR A 36 13.22 8.66 5.59
C THR A 36 12.03 9.44 6.14
N GLY A 37 11.00 9.70 5.32
CA GLY A 37 9.83 10.47 5.73
C GLY A 37 8.99 10.95 4.55
N PRO A 38 7.98 11.80 4.83
CA PRO A 38 7.14 12.44 3.82
C PRO A 38 7.92 13.17 2.73
N LEU A 39 7.45 13.11 1.47
CA LEU A 39 8.01 13.89 0.35
C LEU A 39 7.64 15.38 0.44
N PHE A 40 6.58 15.69 1.18
CA PHE A 40 6.10 17.05 1.40
C PHE A 40 5.41 17.15 2.77
N ASN A 41 5.19 18.36 3.24
CA ASN A 41 4.53 18.58 4.53
C ASN A 41 3.15 17.90 4.56
N PRO A 42 2.84 17.05 5.56
CA PRO A 42 1.54 16.40 5.70
C PRO A 42 0.34 17.36 5.72
N ASP A 43 0.51 18.60 6.19
CA ASP A 43 -0.58 19.59 6.19
C ASP A 43 -0.91 20.07 4.76
N ILE A 44 0.08 20.11 3.87
CA ILE A 44 -0.15 20.35 2.43
C ILE A 44 -0.95 19.20 1.82
N TYR A 45 -0.61 17.95 2.16
CA TYR A 45 -1.42 16.80 1.75
C TYR A 45 -2.87 16.95 2.20
N ARG A 46 -3.08 17.22 3.50
CA ARG A 46 -4.42 17.34 4.10
C ARG A 46 -5.25 18.46 3.50
N SER A 47 -4.62 19.60 3.19
CA SER A 47 -5.33 20.76 2.63
C SER A 47 -5.58 20.67 1.13
N LEU A 48 -4.63 20.14 0.36
CA LEU A 48 -4.69 20.20 -1.11
C LEU A 48 -4.98 18.84 -1.78
N VAL A 49 -4.40 17.75 -1.30
CA VAL A 49 -4.46 16.45 -1.99
C VAL A 49 -5.56 15.55 -1.42
N LYS A 50 -5.59 15.39 -0.10
CA LYS A 50 -6.53 14.52 0.60
C LYS A 50 -8.00 14.74 0.19
N PRO A 51 -8.54 15.97 0.04
CA PRO A 51 -9.93 16.16 -0.38
C PRO A 51 -10.23 15.57 -1.77
N ARG A 52 -9.25 15.55 -2.66
CA ARG A 52 -9.37 15.00 -4.02
C ARG A 52 -9.27 13.47 -4.00
N HIS A 53 -8.34 12.91 -3.23
CA HIS A 53 -8.28 11.47 -2.97
C HIS A 53 -9.59 10.97 -2.36
N LYS A 54 -10.09 11.63 -1.33
CA LYS A 54 -11.36 11.27 -0.69
C LYS A 54 -12.52 11.30 -1.69
N LYS A 55 -12.61 12.36 -2.51
CA LYS A 55 -13.62 12.48 -3.56
C LYS A 55 -13.54 11.32 -4.57
N LEU A 56 -12.33 10.99 -5.04
CA LEU A 56 -12.13 9.89 -5.99
C LEU A 56 -12.53 8.54 -5.36
N VAL A 57 -12.06 8.25 -4.14
CA VAL A 57 -12.39 7.01 -3.44
C VAL A 57 -13.90 6.89 -3.20
N GLN A 58 -14.57 7.94 -2.75
CA GLN A 58 -16.03 7.96 -2.58
C GLN A 58 -16.76 7.70 -3.89
N TYR A 59 -16.28 8.28 -4.98
CA TYR A 59 -16.83 8.04 -6.31
C TYR A 59 -16.70 6.57 -6.72
N ILE A 60 -15.52 5.97 -6.57
CA ILE A 60 -15.30 4.55 -6.87
C ILE A 60 -16.24 3.68 -6.01
N ARG A 61 -16.28 3.91 -4.70
CA ARG A 61 -17.12 3.17 -3.76
C ARG A 61 -18.63 3.27 -4.05
N SER A 62 -19.07 4.35 -4.67
CA SER A 62 -20.48 4.50 -5.09
C SER A 62 -20.86 3.60 -6.27
N ARG A 63 -19.89 2.97 -6.95
CA ARG A 63 -20.07 2.24 -8.21
C ARG A 63 -19.63 0.76 -8.13
N THR A 64 -18.94 0.36 -7.09
CA THR A 64 -18.49 -1.04 -6.91
C THR A 64 -18.39 -1.39 -5.43
N LYS A 65 -18.45 -2.68 -5.12
CA LYS A 65 -18.18 -3.24 -3.79
C LYS A 65 -16.72 -3.61 -3.58
N ALA A 66 -15.88 -3.42 -4.61
CA ALA A 66 -14.47 -3.75 -4.58
C ALA A 66 -13.74 -3.02 -3.44
N LYS A 67 -12.74 -3.66 -2.87
CA LYS A 67 -11.85 -3.06 -1.87
C LYS A 67 -10.89 -2.08 -2.54
N ILE A 68 -10.58 -0.99 -1.86
CA ILE A 68 -9.65 0.01 -2.38
C ILE A 68 -8.25 -0.28 -1.86
N TRP A 69 -7.36 -0.61 -2.79
CA TRP A 69 -5.95 -0.86 -2.58
C TRP A 69 -5.16 0.40 -2.95
N TYR A 70 -4.38 0.91 -1.99
CA TYR A 70 -3.62 2.13 -2.18
C TYR A 70 -2.12 1.84 -2.19
N HIS A 71 -1.47 2.20 -3.31
CA HIS A 71 -0.03 2.09 -3.44
C HIS A 71 0.65 3.40 -3.02
N THR A 72 1.55 3.31 -2.04
CA THR A 72 2.47 4.39 -1.67
C THR A 72 3.73 3.79 -1.06
N CYS A 73 4.87 4.03 -1.68
CA CYS A 73 6.17 3.60 -1.16
C CYS A 73 6.61 4.46 0.04
N GLY A 74 7.69 4.02 0.70
CA GLY A 74 8.40 4.80 1.70
C GLY A 74 7.79 4.81 3.10
N ALA A 75 8.24 5.79 3.88
CA ALA A 75 7.88 6.01 5.27
C ALA A 75 6.51 6.70 5.40
N CYS A 76 5.46 6.02 4.95
CA CYS A 76 4.12 6.59 4.81
C CYS A 76 3.29 6.58 6.11
N LEU A 77 3.84 6.13 7.24
CA LEU A 77 3.16 6.08 8.54
C LEU A 77 2.35 7.35 8.87
N PRO A 78 2.86 8.59 8.66
CA PRO A 78 2.12 9.81 8.99
C PRO A 78 0.84 10.02 8.18
N PHE A 79 0.70 9.33 7.04
CA PHE A 79 -0.45 9.44 6.15
C PHE A 79 -1.47 8.30 6.33
N ILE A 80 -1.13 7.20 7.02
CA ILE A 80 -2.03 6.06 7.17
C ILE A 80 -3.38 6.47 7.76
N PRO A 81 -3.47 7.30 8.82
CA PRO A 81 -4.77 7.77 9.33
C PRO A 81 -5.59 8.56 8.30
N ASP A 82 -4.91 9.36 7.47
CA ASP A 82 -5.55 10.11 6.40
C ASP A 82 -6.07 9.19 5.27
N LEU A 83 -5.33 8.15 4.93
CA LEU A 83 -5.74 7.14 3.95
C LEU A 83 -6.96 6.35 4.45
N LEU A 84 -6.98 5.96 5.72
CA LEU A 84 -8.15 5.33 6.35
C LEU A 84 -9.38 6.23 6.32
N ASP A 85 -9.24 7.53 6.66
CA ASP A 85 -10.34 8.50 6.56
C ASP A 85 -10.83 8.71 5.12
N ASN A 86 -9.96 8.54 4.13
CA ASN A 86 -10.35 8.53 2.72
C ASN A 86 -11.13 7.26 2.32
N GLY A 87 -11.06 6.20 3.11
CA GLY A 87 -11.72 4.94 2.84
C GLY A 87 -10.84 3.90 2.13
N ILE A 88 -9.54 3.91 2.38
CA ILE A 88 -8.62 2.87 1.89
C ILE A 88 -8.75 1.62 2.75
N ASP A 89 -8.87 0.46 2.11
CA ASP A 89 -8.98 -0.84 2.77
C ASP A 89 -7.63 -1.57 2.86
N ILE A 90 -6.73 -1.36 1.89
CA ILE A 90 -5.51 -2.14 1.72
C ILE A 90 -4.34 -1.21 1.45
N LEU A 91 -3.26 -1.33 2.22
CA LEU A 91 -2.00 -0.61 2.01
C LEU A 91 -0.98 -1.49 1.29
N ASN A 92 -0.32 -0.92 0.29
CA ASN A 92 0.77 -1.55 -0.48
C ASN A 92 1.87 -0.52 -0.77
N PRO A 93 3.13 -0.91 -0.84
CA PRO A 93 3.70 -2.26 -0.72
C PRO A 93 4.13 -2.60 0.72
N VAL A 94 3.81 -1.78 1.70
CA VAL A 94 4.25 -1.91 3.10
C VAL A 94 5.78 -1.95 3.19
N GLN A 95 6.41 -0.82 2.92
CA GLN A 95 7.88 -0.75 2.81
C GLN A 95 8.55 -0.81 4.18
N ILE A 96 8.71 -2.02 4.71
CA ILE A 96 9.25 -2.33 6.04
C ILE A 96 10.69 -1.84 6.26
N SER A 97 11.42 -1.51 5.19
CA SER A 97 12.77 -0.93 5.24
C SER A 97 12.78 0.59 5.41
N ALA A 98 11.65 1.25 5.26
CA ALA A 98 11.54 2.69 5.42
C ALA A 98 11.41 3.09 6.90
N ALA A 99 11.75 4.34 7.20
CA ALA A 99 11.73 4.83 8.57
C ALA A 99 10.34 4.72 9.22
N ASN A 100 10.29 4.20 10.44
CA ASN A 100 9.06 4.02 11.24
C ASN A 100 8.00 3.09 10.63
N MET A 101 8.40 2.21 9.69
CA MET A 101 7.51 1.23 9.05
C MET A 101 7.73 -0.20 9.60
N GLU A 102 8.06 -0.32 10.88
CA GLU A 102 8.28 -1.61 11.54
C GLU A 102 7.01 -2.48 11.50
N PRO A 103 7.09 -3.74 11.02
CA PRO A 103 5.96 -4.64 10.88
C PRO A 103 5.08 -4.78 12.12
N ALA A 104 5.70 -5.00 13.29
CA ALA A 104 4.98 -5.20 14.55
C ALA A 104 4.15 -3.96 14.92
N ARG A 105 4.73 -2.77 14.81
CA ARG A 105 4.05 -1.50 15.08
C ARG A 105 2.89 -1.26 14.13
N LEU A 106 3.08 -1.52 12.83
CA LEU A 106 2.02 -1.36 11.84
C LEU A 106 0.85 -2.29 12.13
N LYS A 107 1.14 -3.57 12.42
CA LYS A 107 0.12 -4.57 12.71
C LYS A 107 -0.63 -4.26 14.00
N GLU A 108 0.07 -3.89 15.07
CA GLU A 108 -0.54 -3.51 16.35
C GLU A 108 -1.44 -2.27 16.22
N THR A 109 -0.99 -1.26 15.45
CA THR A 109 -1.70 0.02 15.36
C THR A 109 -2.89 -0.01 14.42
N PHE A 110 -2.76 -0.72 13.28
CA PHE A 110 -3.73 -0.62 12.18
C PHE A 110 -4.32 -1.96 11.75
N GLY A 111 -3.85 -3.09 12.29
CA GLY A 111 -4.24 -4.42 11.82
C GLY A 111 -5.72 -4.78 11.91
N ASP A 112 -6.47 -4.08 12.77
CA ASP A 112 -7.93 -4.28 12.90
C ASP A 112 -8.74 -3.50 11.84
N VAL A 113 -8.14 -2.49 11.19
CA VAL A 113 -8.85 -1.57 10.28
C VAL A 113 -8.24 -1.47 8.89
N LEU A 114 -7.03 -2.01 8.70
CA LEU A 114 -6.28 -1.94 7.45
C LEU A 114 -5.69 -3.31 7.11
N SER A 115 -5.89 -3.74 5.87
CA SER A 115 -5.18 -4.90 5.35
C SER A 115 -3.81 -4.49 4.78
N PHE A 116 -2.80 -5.35 4.96
CA PHE A 116 -1.45 -5.14 4.46
C PHE A 116 -1.19 -6.08 3.28
N TRP A 117 -0.86 -5.49 2.13
CA TRP A 117 -0.46 -6.24 0.94
C TRP A 117 1.00 -5.93 0.63
N GLY A 118 1.89 -6.80 1.01
CA GLY A 118 3.35 -6.61 0.89
C GLY A 118 4.06 -6.79 2.22
N GLY A 119 5.28 -6.23 2.34
CA GLY A 119 6.07 -6.34 3.57
C GLY A 119 6.60 -7.74 3.87
N GLY A 120 6.43 -8.70 2.96
CA GLY A 120 6.86 -10.08 3.17
C GLY A 120 8.37 -10.24 3.20
N ILE A 121 9.07 -9.51 2.36
CA ILE A 121 10.55 -9.48 2.29
C ILE A 121 11.02 -8.13 1.73
N ASN A 122 12.12 -7.62 2.26
CA ASN A 122 12.76 -6.42 1.75
C ASN A 122 13.43 -6.70 0.40
N ALA A 123 12.81 -6.20 -0.68
CA ALA A 123 13.27 -6.42 -2.05
C ALA A 123 14.52 -5.61 -2.43
N GLN A 124 14.93 -4.62 -1.62
CA GLN A 124 16.09 -3.77 -1.89
C GLN A 124 17.38 -4.29 -1.27
N HIS A 125 17.31 -4.86 -0.07
CA HIS A 125 18.49 -5.19 0.73
C HIS A 125 18.61 -6.66 1.11
N GLU A 126 17.50 -7.35 1.37
CA GLU A 126 17.53 -8.76 1.78
C GLU A 126 17.48 -9.67 0.54
N LEU A 127 16.40 -9.59 -0.21
CA LEU A 127 16.15 -10.49 -1.35
C LEU A 127 17.33 -10.59 -2.35
N PRO A 128 18.03 -9.49 -2.74
CA PRO A 128 19.14 -9.58 -3.68
C PRO A 128 20.49 -9.96 -3.07
N ARG A 129 20.64 -9.98 -1.73
CA ARG A 129 21.98 -9.96 -1.13
C ARG A 129 22.24 -11.03 -0.09
N VAL A 130 21.22 -11.64 0.49
CA VAL A 130 21.39 -12.63 1.55
C VAL A 130 21.22 -14.05 0.99
N SER A 131 21.59 -15.07 1.78
CA SER A 131 21.41 -16.46 1.37
C SER A 131 19.95 -16.87 1.34
N PRO A 132 19.56 -17.92 0.59
CA PRO A 132 18.19 -18.42 0.55
C PRO A 132 17.62 -18.76 1.94
N ASP A 133 18.45 -19.27 2.84
CA ASP A 133 18.03 -19.58 4.22
C ASP A 133 17.73 -18.31 5.03
N ALA A 134 18.52 -17.26 4.84
CA ALA A 134 18.25 -15.95 5.45
C ALA A 134 16.98 -15.29 4.87
N VAL A 135 16.71 -15.46 3.57
CA VAL A 135 15.43 -15.02 2.96
C VAL A 135 14.25 -15.74 3.60
N ARG A 136 14.32 -17.09 3.73
CA ARG A 136 13.25 -17.89 4.37
C ARG A 136 12.99 -17.44 5.81
N GLU A 137 14.04 -17.15 6.56
CA GLU A 137 13.90 -16.70 7.95
C GLU A 137 13.27 -15.30 8.04
N ALA A 138 13.70 -14.36 7.18
CA ALA A 138 13.10 -13.02 7.10
C ALA A 138 11.61 -13.08 6.74
N VAL A 139 11.25 -13.90 5.74
CA VAL A 139 9.86 -14.14 5.35
C VAL A 139 9.06 -14.73 6.51
N ARG A 140 9.58 -15.77 7.19
CA ARG A 140 8.91 -16.41 8.34
C ARG A 140 8.63 -15.39 9.44
N LYS A 141 9.61 -14.59 9.82
CA LYS A 141 9.47 -13.53 10.83
C LYS A 141 8.37 -12.53 10.47
N ASN A 142 8.34 -12.03 9.23
CA ASN A 142 7.32 -11.08 8.80
C ASN A 142 5.93 -11.73 8.75
N MET A 143 5.84 -13.00 8.31
CA MET A 143 4.60 -13.77 8.33
C MET A 143 4.05 -13.97 9.74
N GLU A 144 4.91 -14.27 10.72
CA GLU A 144 4.52 -14.41 12.13
C GLU A 144 3.93 -13.13 12.72
N ILE A 145 4.39 -11.96 12.23
CA ILE A 145 3.87 -10.65 12.66
C ILE A 145 2.55 -10.31 11.96
N PHE A 146 2.49 -10.44 10.64
CA PHE A 146 1.34 -9.93 9.87
C PHE A 146 0.16 -10.90 9.81
N LYS A 147 0.38 -12.22 9.83
CA LYS A 147 -0.65 -13.26 9.66
C LYS A 147 -1.71 -13.32 10.78
N PRO A 148 -1.35 -13.18 12.09
CA PRO A 148 -2.35 -13.29 13.15
C PRO A 148 -3.52 -12.33 12.96
N GLY A 149 -4.76 -12.83 13.15
CA GLY A 149 -5.98 -12.05 12.97
C GLY A 149 -6.39 -11.77 11.52
N GLY A 150 -5.61 -12.24 10.52
CA GLY A 150 -5.90 -11.97 9.10
C GLY A 150 -5.48 -10.57 8.64
N GLY A 151 -6.11 -10.08 7.56
CA GLY A 151 -5.80 -8.77 6.98
C GLY A 151 -4.40 -8.69 6.35
N TYR A 152 -3.86 -9.82 5.87
CA TYR A 152 -2.53 -9.86 5.28
C TYR A 152 -2.53 -10.62 3.95
N ILE A 153 -1.94 -10.01 2.92
CA ILE A 153 -1.68 -10.60 1.62
C ILE A 153 -0.17 -10.58 1.41
N PHE A 154 0.43 -11.78 1.36
CA PHE A 154 1.87 -11.91 1.18
C PHE A 154 2.32 -11.40 -0.17
N ASN A 155 3.33 -10.53 -0.16
CA ASN A 155 4.08 -10.09 -1.34
C ASN A 155 5.43 -9.51 -0.88
N SER A 156 6.40 -9.42 -1.80
CA SER A 156 7.62 -8.65 -1.58
C SER A 156 7.29 -7.16 -1.39
N VAL A 157 8.21 -6.39 -0.81
CA VAL A 157 8.02 -4.94 -0.59
C VAL A 157 7.86 -4.17 -1.90
N HIS A 158 8.19 -4.66 -3.01
CA HIS A 158 8.03 -4.02 -4.32
C HIS A 158 8.27 -5.09 -5.41
N ASN A 159 8.25 -4.67 -6.66
CA ASN A 159 8.64 -5.56 -7.77
C ASN A 159 10.03 -6.15 -7.53
N ILE A 160 10.19 -7.44 -7.79
CA ILE A 160 11.47 -8.11 -7.77
C ILE A 160 12.34 -7.52 -8.88
N GLN A 161 13.48 -6.98 -8.51
CA GLN A 161 14.38 -6.27 -9.43
C GLN A 161 15.31 -7.22 -10.16
N ALA A 162 15.85 -6.76 -11.29
CA ALA A 162 16.93 -7.46 -12.00
C ALA A 162 18.14 -7.67 -11.05
N GLY A 163 18.78 -8.83 -11.15
CA GLY A 163 19.94 -9.19 -10.33
C GLY A 163 19.61 -9.86 -9.00
N VAL A 164 18.33 -10.08 -8.68
CA VAL A 164 17.95 -11.00 -7.58
C VAL A 164 18.28 -12.43 -8.03
N PRO A 165 19.04 -13.21 -7.21
CA PRO A 165 19.32 -14.61 -7.49
C PRO A 165 18.04 -15.44 -7.57
N GLY A 166 17.92 -16.34 -8.57
CA GLY A 166 16.73 -17.16 -8.75
C GLY A 166 16.41 -18.06 -7.54
N GLU A 167 17.44 -18.49 -6.82
CA GLU A 167 17.30 -19.28 -5.59
C GLU A 167 16.70 -18.53 -4.41
N ASN A 168 16.60 -17.20 -4.50
CA ASN A 168 15.98 -16.33 -3.48
C ASN A 168 14.51 -16.03 -3.78
N ILE A 169 14.01 -16.43 -4.95
CA ILE A 169 12.64 -16.24 -5.38
C ILE A 169 11.82 -17.53 -5.15
#